data_28f8a30058b7d75d312d98dfc84667a2
#
_entry.id   28f8a30058b7d75d312d98dfc84667a2
#
_cell.length_a   1.000
_cell.length_b   1.000
_cell.length_c   1.000
_cell.angle_alpha   90.00
_cell.angle_beta   90.00
_cell.angle_gamma   90.00
#
_symmetry.space_group_name_H-M   'P 1'
#
loop_
_entity.id
_entity.type
_entity.pdbx_description
1 polymer ?
#
loop_
_entity_poly.entity_id
_entity_poly.type
_entity_poly.pdbx_seq_one_letter_code
_entity_poly.pdbx_strand_id
1 'polypeptide(L)'
;MELFDIDKEIHSCKKCLDMVEKFPDSKTVSIGKDNRIVILGEAPANNGWRKSGVAWYDVNHKLLPSGVVMQRLLDLVNIKLEDVYFLESIKCYPVDRKYLKKCSVNCRGFLFKQLEVIKPKVILALGDAATKSVLDIKYSKFSDVVGKRFIVNDMMIIPIYHPSPINPKSYSGNVDIFRELGDLL
;
A
#
# COMPACT_ATOMS: atom_id res chain seq x y z
N MET A 1 15.67 -15.34 0.66
CA MET A 1 14.69 -14.93 1.70
C MET A 1 13.34 -14.83 1.03
N GLU A 2 12.33 -15.42 1.61
CA GLU A 2 10.97 -15.43 1.06
C GLU A 2 10.06 -14.48 1.86
N LEU A 3 8.89 -14.13 1.31
CA LEU A 3 7.91 -13.28 2.02
C LEU A 3 7.52 -13.84 3.38
N PHE A 4 7.43 -15.17 3.48
CA PHE A 4 7.13 -15.87 4.74
C PHE A 4 8.20 -15.64 5.83
N ASP A 5 9.49 -15.59 5.46
CA ASP A 5 10.56 -15.32 6.42
C ASP A 5 10.47 -13.88 6.93
N ILE A 6 10.13 -12.94 6.04
CA ILE A 6 9.93 -11.54 6.40
C ILE A 6 8.72 -11.38 7.32
N ASP A 7 7.62 -12.12 7.09
CA ASP A 7 6.45 -12.11 7.97
C ASP A 7 6.82 -12.56 9.39
N LYS A 8 7.65 -13.60 9.54
CA LYS A 8 8.15 -14.04 10.86
C LYS A 8 8.96 -12.96 11.55
N GLU A 9 9.87 -12.29 10.82
CA GLU A 9 10.64 -11.17 11.37
C GLU A 9 9.72 -10.03 11.84
N ILE A 10 8.67 -9.69 11.07
CA ILE A 10 7.70 -8.65 11.41
C ILE A 10 6.93 -9.04 12.68
N HIS A 11 6.44 -10.28 12.77
CA HIS A 11 5.68 -10.75 13.93
C HIS A 11 6.52 -10.76 15.22
N SER A 12 7.81 -11.07 15.13
CA SER A 12 8.74 -11.02 16.27
C SER A 12 9.27 -9.62 16.60
N CYS A 13 9.03 -8.62 15.71
CA CYS A 13 9.55 -7.26 15.88
C CYS A 13 8.99 -6.57 17.13
N LYS A 14 9.86 -5.90 17.90
CA LYS A 14 9.52 -5.19 19.14
C LYS A 14 9.74 -3.67 19.09
N LYS A 15 9.98 -3.09 17.89
CA LYS A 15 10.37 -1.68 17.76
C LYS A 15 9.26 -0.67 18.12
N CYS A 16 7.99 -1.10 18.17
CA CYS A 16 6.83 -0.24 18.34
C CYS A 16 5.84 -0.75 19.40
N LEU A 17 6.27 -1.54 20.41
CA LEU A 17 5.39 -2.31 21.31
C LEU A 17 4.24 -1.50 21.91
N ASP A 18 4.52 -0.28 22.41
CA ASP A 18 3.52 0.56 23.08
C ASP A 18 2.74 1.48 22.12
N MET A 19 2.99 1.37 20.83
CA MET A 19 2.45 2.26 19.80
C MET A 19 1.52 1.56 18.81
N VAL A 20 1.46 0.22 18.86
CA VAL A 20 0.77 -0.58 17.84
C VAL A 20 0.08 -1.80 18.44
N GLU A 21 -1.00 -2.20 17.76
CA GLU A 21 -1.55 -3.56 17.85
C GLU A 21 -0.98 -4.42 16.74
N LYS A 22 -0.59 -5.66 17.07
CA LYS A 22 -0.06 -6.63 16.13
C LYS A 22 -1.16 -7.54 15.56
N PHE A 23 -0.85 -8.14 14.43
CA PHE A 23 -1.66 -9.17 13.78
C PHE A 23 -0.80 -10.44 13.61
N PRO A 24 -0.54 -11.21 14.69
CA PRO A 24 0.46 -12.28 14.69
C PRO A 24 0.18 -13.39 13.67
N ASP A 25 -1.08 -13.65 13.36
CA ASP A 25 -1.50 -14.73 12.47
C ASP A 25 -1.83 -14.26 11.05
N SER A 26 -1.53 -13.01 10.71
CA SER A 26 -1.85 -12.45 9.40
C SER A 26 -0.60 -12.30 8.53
N LYS A 27 -0.78 -12.51 7.21
CA LYS A 27 0.23 -12.12 6.22
C LYS A 27 0.37 -10.60 6.19
N THR A 28 1.55 -10.10 5.86
CA THR A 28 1.82 -8.66 5.72
C THR A 28 1.84 -8.20 4.27
N VAL A 29 1.69 -9.15 3.33
CA VAL A 29 1.50 -8.93 1.90
C VAL A 29 0.29 -9.72 1.43
N SER A 30 -0.66 -9.05 0.77
CA SER A 30 -1.70 -9.71 0.00
C SER A 30 -1.14 -10.03 -1.39
N ILE A 31 -1.04 -11.31 -1.69
CA ILE A 31 -0.44 -11.83 -2.92
C ILE A 31 -1.51 -11.91 -3.99
N GLY A 32 -1.35 -11.15 -5.07
CA GLY A 32 -2.13 -11.25 -6.30
C GLY A 32 -1.52 -12.24 -7.30
N LYS A 33 -2.09 -12.31 -8.50
CA LYS A 33 -1.54 -13.13 -9.61
C LYS A 33 -0.46 -12.39 -10.40
N ASP A 34 -0.49 -11.05 -10.37
CA ASP A 34 0.42 -10.20 -11.14
C ASP A 34 1.30 -9.36 -10.19
N ASN A 35 2.54 -9.79 -10.02
CA ASN A 35 3.51 -9.10 -9.19
C ASN A 35 4.08 -7.81 -9.81
N ARG A 36 3.77 -7.52 -11.08
CA ARG A 36 4.24 -6.30 -11.74
C ARG A 36 3.68 -5.05 -11.08
N ILE A 37 2.48 -5.15 -10.47
CA ILE A 37 1.83 -4.04 -9.79
C ILE A 37 1.76 -4.32 -8.29
N VAL A 38 2.24 -3.37 -7.52
CA VAL A 38 2.04 -3.31 -6.07
C VAL A 38 1.22 -2.07 -5.74
N ILE A 39 0.16 -2.23 -4.99
CA ILE A 39 -0.54 -1.12 -4.35
C ILE A 39 -0.01 -0.99 -2.92
N LEU A 40 0.52 0.17 -2.58
CA LEU A 40 1.13 0.46 -1.28
C LEU A 40 0.25 1.40 -0.46
N GLY A 41 -0.29 0.90 0.65
CA GLY A 41 -1.02 1.67 1.65
C GLY A 41 -0.14 2.24 2.77
N GLU A 42 -0.74 3.05 3.65
CA GLU A 42 -0.07 3.67 4.81
C GLU A 42 0.12 2.65 5.94
N ALA A 43 -0.96 2.13 6.47
CA ALA A 43 -1.00 1.25 7.64
C ALA A 43 -2.28 0.41 7.66
N PRO A 44 -2.28 -0.75 8.34
CA PRO A 44 -3.48 -1.54 8.54
C PRO A 44 -4.57 -0.74 9.26
N ALA A 45 -5.82 -0.93 8.83
CA ALA A 45 -6.99 -0.48 9.59
C ALA A 45 -7.35 -1.51 10.68
N ASN A 46 -7.97 -1.05 11.77
CA ASN A 46 -8.35 -1.95 12.88
C ASN A 46 -9.26 -3.11 12.43
N ASN A 47 -10.20 -2.86 11.52
CA ASN A 47 -11.12 -3.86 10.97
C ASN A 47 -10.84 -4.15 9.48
N GLY A 48 -9.60 -3.98 9.04
CA GLY A 48 -9.20 -4.17 7.66
C GLY A 48 -8.78 -5.60 7.31
N TRP A 49 -8.17 -5.73 6.16
CA TRP A 49 -7.76 -6.98 5.54
C TRP A 49 -6.81 -7.85 6.40
N ARG A 50 -6.05 -7.26 7.32
CA ARG A 50 -5.18 -8.02 8.23
C ARG A 50 -5.99 -8.92 9.18
N LYS A 51 -7.25 -8.58 9.45
CA LYS A 51 -8.19 -9.42 10.21
C LYS A 51 -9.06 -10.29 9.32
N SER A 52 -9.49 -9.80 8.16
CA SER A 52 -10.28 -10.58 7.21
C SER A 52 -9.46 -11.62 6.44
N GLY A 53 -8.15 -11.41 6.31
CA GLY A 53 -7.24 -12.22 5.50
C GLY A 53 -7.28 -11.89 4.00
N VAL A 54 -8.20 -11.00 3.56
CA VAL A 54 -8.39 -10.64 2.15
C VAL A 54 -8.24 -9.12 1.97
N ALA A 55 -7.30 -8.69 1.13
CA ALA A 55 -7.10 -7.27 0.88
C ALA A 55 -8.38 -6.59 0.38
N TRP A 56 -8.60 -5.36 0.85
CA TRP A 56 -9.77 -4.53 0.50
C TRP A 56 -11.12 -4.98 1.07
N TYR A 57 -11.16 -6.08 1.82
CA TYR A 57 -12.36 -6.59 2.46
C TYR A 57 -12.30 -6.43 3.99
N ASP A 58 -13.45 -6.17 4.59
CA ASP A 58 -13.60 -6.16 6.05
C ASP A 58 -13.73 -7.58 6.62
N VAL A 59 -13.87 -7.67 7.94
CA VAL A 59 -14.01 -8.96 8.66
C VAL A 59 -15.27 -9.75 8.28
N ASN A 60 -16.26 -9.10 7.68
CA ASN A 60 -17.49 -9.73 7.18
C ASN A 60 -17.38 -10.08 5.69
N HIS A 61 -16.18 -10.04 5.10
CA HIS A 61 -15.91 -10.23 3.67
C HIS A 61 -16.70 -9.28 2.76
N LYS A 62 -17.01 -8.09 3.25
CA LYS A 62 -17.62 -7.03 2.45
C LYS A 62 -16.50 -6.15 1.85
N LEU A 63 -16.58 -5.88 0.55
CA LEU A 63 -15.65 -4.97 -0.12
C LEU A 63 -15.73 -3.56 0.50
N LEU A 64 -14.60 -3.07 0.96
CA LEU A 64 -14.49 -1.74 1.55
C LEU A 64 -14.79 -0.65 0.52
N PRO A 65 -15.33 0.51 0.92
CA PRO A 65 -15.60 1.62 -0.01
C PRO A 65 -14.36 2.07 -0.82
N SER A 66 -13.17 2.01 -0.21
CA SER A 66 -11.91 2.27 -0.93
C SER A 66 -11.57 1.19 -1.95
N GLY A 67 -11.93 -0.07 -1.68
CA GLY A 67 -11.80 -1.17 -2.63
C GLY A 67 -12.71 -1.00 -3.85
N VAL A 68 -13.94 -0.51 -3.65
CA VAL A 68 -14.86 -0.20 -4.75
C VAL A 68 -14.26 0.86 -5.68
N VAL A 69 -13.70 1.94 -5.12
CA VAL A 69 -13.07 3.00 -5.93
C VAL A 69 -11.83 2.46 -6.64
N MET A 70 -10.99 1.66 -5.95
CA MET A 70 -9.79 1.10 -6.55
C MET A 70 -10.13 0.12 -7.68
N GLN A 71 -11.13 -0.76 -7.52
CA GLN A 71 -11.58 -1.65 -8.61
C GLN A 71 -12.01 -0.86 -9.84
N ARG A 72 -12.81 0.20 -9.65
CA ARG A 72 -13.24 1.06 -10.78
C ARG A 72 -12.07 1.72 -11.51
N LEU A 73 -10.97 2.03 -10.82
CA LEU A 73 -9.75 2.56 -11.42
C LEU A 73 -9.00 1.46 -12.19
N LEU A 74 -8.87 0.27 -11.61
CA LEU A 74 -8.23 -0.87 -12.24
C LEU A 74 -9.01 -1.40 -13.46
N ASP A 75 -10.34 -1.26 -13.46
CA ASP A 75 -11.20 -1.61 -14.60
C ASP A 75 -10.84 -0.81 -15.87
N LEU A 76 -10.29 0.41 -15.74
CA LEU A 76 -9.82 1.22 -16.86
C LEU A 76 -8.68 0.56 -17.65
N VAL A 77 -7.97 -0.38 -17.02
CA VAL A 77 -6.84 -1.13 -17.61
C VAL A 77 -7.06 -2.64 -17.59
N ASN A 78 -8.32 -3.07 -17.45
CA ASN A 78 -8.73 -4.48 -17.45
C ASN A 78 -8.01 -5.35 -16.40
N ILE A 79 -7.72 -4.79 -15.22
CA ILE A 79 -7.07 -5.49 -14.10
C ILE A 79 -8.07 -5.67 -12.97
N LYS A 80 -8.10 -6.87 -12.38
CA LYS A 80 -8.91 -7.13 -11.20
C LYS A 80 -8.14 -6.76 -9.93
N LEU A 81 -8.86 -6.24 -8.93
CA LEU A 81 -8.29 -5.88 -7.63
C LEU A 81 -7.60 -7.06 -6.93
N GLU A 82 -8.14 -8.27 -7.11
CA GLU A 82 -7.57 -9.51 -6.56
C GLU A 82 -6.30 -10.00 -7.25
N ASP A 83 -6.01 -9.47 -8.45
CA ASP A 83 -4.84 -9.88 -9.22
C ASP A 83 -3.59 -9.05 -8.87
N VAL A 84 -3.73 -7.91 -8.21
CA VAL A 84 -2.60 -7.05 -7.83
C VAL A 84 -2.12 -7.33 -6.41
N TYR A 85 -0.84 -7.11 -6.17
CA TYR A 85 -0.26 -7.20 -4.83
C TYR A 85 -0.65 -5.98 -4.00
N PHE A 86 -0.97 -6.21 -2.73
CA PHE A 86 -1.21 -5.12 -1.78
C PHE A 86 -0.39 -5.30 -0.52
N LEU A 87 0.23 -4.22 -0.06
CA LEU A 87 0.93 -4.16 1.23
C LEU A 87 0.85 -2.75 1.80
N GLU A 88 1.21 -2.62 3.07
CA GLU A 88 1.23 -1.35 3.77
C GLU A 88 2.65 -0.99 4.18
N SER A 89 2.97 0.31 4.24
CA SER A 89 4.27 0.80 4.68
C SER A 89 4.54 0.50 6.16
N ILE A 90 3.50 0.56 7.01
CA ILE A 90 3.53 0.16 8.42
C ILE A 90 2.89 -1.22 8.56
N LYS A 91 3.51 -2.13 9.31
CA LYS A 91 3.14 -3.54 9.36
C LYS A 91 2.19 -3.91 10.50
N CYS A 92 1.96 -3.01 11.44
CA CYS A 92 1.07 -3.18 12.58
C CYS A 92 0.05 -2.03 12.61
N TYR A 93 -1.06 -2.18 13.35
CA TYR A 93 -2.04 -1.11 13.51
C TYR A 93 -1.54 -0.06 14.52
N PRO A 94 -1.27 1.19 14.12
CA PRO A 94 -0.91 2.25 15.06
C PRO A 94 -2.14 2.64 15.89
N VAL A 95 -2.04 2.53 17.21
CA VAL A 95 -3.16 2.85 18.12
C VAL A 95 -3.49 4.34 18.18
N ASP A 96 -2.56 5.21 17.71
CA ASP A 96 -2.76 6.65 17.58
C ASP A 96 -2.01 7.15 16.34
N ARG A 97 -2.61 8.07 15.59
CA ARG A 97 -2.01 8.66 14.38
C ARG A 97 -0.69 9.40 14.64
N LYS A 98 -0.45 9.90 15.85
CA LYS A 98 0.83 10.53 16.23
C LYS A 98 2.03 9.59 16.09
N TYR A 99 1.81 8.28 16.13
CA TYR A 99 2.85 7.26 16.01
C TYR A 99 3.19 6.88 14.57
N LEU A 100 2.36 7.26 13.59
CA LEU A 100 2.53 6.89 12.17
C LEU A 100 3.94 7.16 11.66
N LYS A 101 4.46 8.38 11.88
CA LYS A 101 5.81 8.75 11.40
C LYS A 101 6.89 7.84 11.97
N LYS A 102 6.86 7.57 13.28
CA LYS A 102 7.86 6.72 13.95
C LYS A 102 7.73 5.27 13.51
N CYS A 103 6.50 4.75 13.41
CA CYS A 103 6.24 3.39 12.95
C CYS A 103 6.68 3.20 11.48
N SER A 104 6.43 4.17 10.60
CA SER A 104 6.87 4.12 9.21
C SER A 104 8.39 4.01 9.09
N VAL A 105 9.15 4.83 9.84
CA VAL A 105 10.62 4.75 9.89
C VAL A 105 11.07 3.35 10.36
N ASN A 106 10.47 2.84 11.44
CA ASN A 106 10.83 1.53 12.00
C ASN A 106 10.50 0.35 11.05
N CYS A 107 9.46 0.49 10.23
CA CYS A 107 9.00 -0.54 9.28
C CYS A 107 9.68 -0.45 7.91
N ARG A 108 10.38 0.65 7.59
CA ARG A 108 10.94 0.88 6.25
C ARG A 108 11.83 -0.28 5.77
N GLY A 109 12.65 -0.84 6.64
CA GLY A 109 13.50 -1.98 6.29
C GLY A 109 12.70 -3.22 5.86
N PHE A 110 11.60 -3.53 6.54
CA PHE A 110 10.72 -4.63 6.15
C PHE A 110 10.01 -4.36 4.82
N LEU A 111 9.56 -3.12 4.61
CA LEU A 111 8.92 -2.73 3.35
C LEU A 111 9.86 -2.99 2.16
N PHE A 112 11.12 -2.51 2.24
CA PHE A 112 12.08 -2.69 1.14
C PHE A 112 12.46 -4.16 0.96
N LYS A 113 12.65 -4.95 2.03
CA LYS A 113 12.84 -6.41 1.92
C LYS A 113 11.70 -7.09 1.15
N GLN A 114 10.44 -6.71 1.43
CA GLN A 114 9.28 -7.24 0.71
C GLN A 114 9.30 -6.84 -0.77
N LEU A 115 9.58 -5.58 -1.07
CA LEU A 115 9.67 -5.08 -2.44
C LEU A 115 10.81 -5.74 -3.23
N GLU A 116 11.95 -6.02 -2.60
CA GLU A 116 13.06 -6.77 -3.20
C GLU A 116 12.70 -8.22 -3.56
N VAL A 117 11.83 -8.85 -2.77
CA VAL A 117 11.31 -10.21 -3.08
C VAL A 117 10.27 -10.16 -4.19
N ILE A 118 9.32 -9.20 -4.13
CA ILE A 118 8.23 -9.06 -5.11
C ILE A 118 8.74 -8.59 -6.46
N LYS A 119 9.70 -7.65 -6.47
CA LYS A 119 10.28 -7.01 -7.67
C LYS A 119 9.20 -6.40 -8.58
N PRO A 120 8.35 -5.51 -8.06
CA PRO A 120 7.31 -4.91 -8.87
C PRO A 120 7.89 -4.00 -9.95
N LYS A 121 7.22 -3.92 -11.09
CA LYS A 121 7.51 -2.92 -12.13
C LYS A 121 6.98 -1.54 -11.73
N VAL A 122 5.78 -1.53 -11.13
CA VAL A 122 5.09 -0.31 -10.71
C VAL A 122 4.59 -0.43 -9.26
N ILE A 123 4.79 0.61 -8.48
CA ILE A 123 4.23 0.80 -7.14
C ILE A 123 3.27 1.98 -7.18
N LEU A 124 1.98 1.74 -6.95
CA LEU A 124 0.97 2.76 -6.77
C LEU A 124 0.92 3.14 -5.29
N ALA A 125 1.50 4.27 -4.91
CA ALA A 125 1.58 4.73 -3.52
C ALA A 125 0.34 5.55 -3.14
N LEU A 126 -0.49 5.02 -2.21
CA LEU A 126 -1.77 5.59 -1.81
C LEU A 126 -1.61 6.76 -0.83
N GLY A 127 -1.63 7.98 -1.33
CA GLY A 127 -1.58 9.18 -0.52
C GLY A 127 -0.18 9.55 -0.01
N ASP A 128 -0.12 10.63 0.76
CA ASP A 128 1.12 11.26 1.20
C ASP A 128 2.02 10.33 2.04
N ALA A 129 1.45 9.62 2.99
CA ALA A 129 2.23 8.80 3.92
C ALA A 129 2.87 7.57 3.24
N ALA A 130 2.13 6.86 2.38
CA ALA A 130 2.66 5.75 1.59
C ALA A 130 3.76 6.24 0.64
N THR A 131 3.55 7.39 -0.01
CA THR A 131 4.54 8.01 -0.89
C THR A 131 5.85 8.31 -0.15
N LYS A 132 5.79 8.96 1.01
CA LYS A 132 6.97 9.29 1.84
C LYS A 132 7.68 8.06 2.41
N SER A 133 7.02 6.91 2.50
CA SER A 133 7.64 5.67 2.96
C SER A 133 8.63 5.09 1.95
N VAL A 134 8.43 5.35 0.67
CA VAL A 134 9.26 4.82 -0.44
C VAL A 134 10.06 5.88 -1.17
N LEU A 135 9.63 7.15 -1.12
CA LEU A 135 10.35 8.28 -1.73
C LEU A 135 10.96 9.18 -0.67
N ASP A 136 12.22 9.55 -0.86
CA ASP A 136 12.91 10.57 -0.05
C ASP A 136 12.93 11.90 -0.83
N ILE A 137 11.75 12.50 -0.99
CA ILE A 137 11.57 13.75 -1.71
C ILE A 137 10.83 14.78 -0.86
N LYS A 138 11.12 16.07 -1.09
CA LYS A 138 10.38 17.17 -0.48
C LYS A 138 9.42 17.78 -1.50
N TYR A 139 8.20 18.06 -1.07
CA TYR A 139 7.18 18.78 -1.85
C TYR A 139 6.29 19.61 -0.92
N SER A 140 5.72 20.71 -1.44
CA SER A 140 4.85 21.59 -0.66
C SER A 140 3.47 20.99 -0.45
N LYS A 141 2.87 20.46 -1.53
CA LYS A 141 1.55 19.87 -1.53
C LYS A 141 1.60 18.49 -2.17
N PHE A 142 0.80 17.55 -1.68
CA PHE A 142 0.74 16.22 -2.25
C PHE A 142 0.34 16.22 -3.74
N SER A 143 -0.52 17.17 -4.15
CA SER A 143 -0.88 17.39 -5.56
C SER A 143 0.32 17.66 -6.48
N ASP A 144 1.44 18.13 -5.93
CA ASP A 144 2.63 18.45 -6.72
C ASP A 144 3.36 17.20 -7.22
N VAL A 145 3.07 16.04 -6.63
CA VAL A 145 3.73 14.77 -6.94
C VAL A 145 2.79 13.69 -7.47
N VAL A 146 1.47 13.84 -7.32
CA VAL A 146 0.48 12.88 -7.83
C VAL A 146 0.63 12.69 -9.32
N GLY A 147 0.64 11.43 -9.78
CA GLY A 147 0.80 11.02 -11.17
C GLY A 147 2.23 11.13 -11.72
N LYS A 148 3.16 11.76 -10.99
CA LYS A 148 4.56 11.77 -11.42
C LYS A 148 5.21 10.40 -11.23
N ARG A 149 6.15 10.06 -12.11
CA ARG A 149 6.86 8.79 -12.13
C ARG A 149 8.25 8.98 -11.52
N PHE A 150 8.54 8.21 -10.48
CA PHE A 150 9.83 8.21 -9.79
C PHE A 150 10.45 6.83 -9.89
N ILE A 151 11.76 6.74 -10.18
CA ILE A 151 12.47 5.46 -10.23
C ILE A 151 13.31 5.32 -8.97
N VAL A 152 13.10 4.22 -8.24
CA VAL A 152 13.87 3.85 -7.05
C VAL A 152 14.17 2.35 -7.13
N ASN A 153 15.46 1.97 -7.16
CA ASN A 153 15.91 0.58 -7.28
C ASN A 153 15.20 -0.19 -8.41
N ASP A 154 15.17 0.39 -9.61
CA ASP A 154 14.52 -0.16 -10.82
C ASP A 154 12.98 -0.32 -10.73
N MET A 155 12.36 0.12 -9.65
CA MET A 155 10.91 0.16 -9.48
C MET A 155 10.37 1.54 -9.81
N MET A 156 9.29 1.62 -10.58
CA MET A 156 8.58 2.87 -10.85
C MET A 156 7.56 3.12 -9.73
N ILE A 157 7.67 4.26 -9.06
CA ILE A 157 6.74 4.69 -8.00
C ILE A 157 5.87 5.81 -8.55
N ILE A 158 4.56 5.63 -8.46
CA ILE A 158 3.56 6.60 -8.89
C ILE A 158 2.67 6.94 -7.69
N PRO A 159 2.82 8.15 -7.09
CA PRO A 159 1.89 8.63 -6.07
C PRO A 159 0.50 8.82 -6.65
N ILE A 160 -0.52 8.32 -5.97
CA ILE A 160 -1.92 8.50 -6.37
C ILE A 160 -2.76 8.98 -5.18
N TYR A 161 -3.88 9.67 -5.44
CA TYR A 161 -4.80 10.02 -4.39
C TYR A 161 -5.36 8.75 -3.74
N HIS A 162 -5.44 8.75 -2.40
CA HIS A 162 -6.02 7.62 -1.67
C HIS A 162 -7.46 7.38 -2.13
N PRO A 163 -7.86 6.14 -2.45
CA PRO A 163 -9.17 5.81 -3.03
C PRO A 163 -10.33 5.84 -2.02
N SER A 164 -10.16 6.55 -0.90
CA SER A 164 -11.23 6.75 0.08
C SER A 164 -12.34 7.63 -0.52
N PRO A 165 -13.61 7.24 -0.40
CA PRO A 165 -14.73 8.05 -0.88
C PRO A 165 -14.85 9.45 -0.24
N ILE A 166 -14.24 9.63 0.95
CA ILE A 166 -14.17 10.94 1.63
C ILE A 166 -13.27 11.92 0.85
N ASN A 167 -12.30 11.40 0.08
CA ASN A 167 -11.45 12.22 -0.76
C ASN A 167 -12.17 12.53 -2.09
N PRO A 168 -12.50 13.81 -2.39
CA PRO A 168 -13.20 14.15 -3.63
C PRO A 168 -12.40 13.83 -4.90
N LYS A 169 -11.08 13.68 -4.78
CA LYS A 169 -10.17 13.31 -5.88
C LYS A 169 -9.88 11.79 -5.94
N SER A 170 -10.54 10.99 -5.12
CA SER A 170 -10.28 9.55 -5.01
C SER A 170 -10.40 8.79 -6.34
N TYR A 171 -11.38 9.17 -7.16
CA TYR A 171 -11.57 8.62 -8.51
C TYR A 171 -11.09 9.59 -9.58
N SER A 172 -11.71 10.76 -9.70
CA SER A 172 -11.44 11.72 -10.79
C SER A 172 -9.99 12.18 -10.88
N GLY A 173 -9.31 12.32 -9.74
CA GLY A 173 -7.89 12.72 -9.70
C GLY A 173 -6.92 11.61 -10.08
N ASN A 174 -7.40 10.36 -10.24
CA ASN A 174 -6.56 9.21 -10.59
C ASN A 174 -6.86 8.62 -11.98
N VAL A 175 -7.97 9.00 -12.62
CA VAL A 175 -8.44 8.38 -13.89
C VAL A 175 -7.35 8.40 -14.97
N ASP A 176 -6.74 9.55 -15.21
CA ASP A 176 -5.74 9.67 -16.28
C ASP A 176 -4.45 8.89 -15.95
N ILE A 177 -4.07 8.84 -14.66
CA ILE A 177 -2.92 8.05 -14.20
C ILE A 177 -3.15 6.56 -14.52
N PHE A 178 -4.37 6.04 -14.28
CA PHE A 178 -4.68 4.63 -14.57
C PHE A 178 -4.81 4.36 -16.05
N ARG A 179 -5.33 5.28 -16.86
CA ARG A 179 -5.34 5.12 -18.33
C ARG A 179 -3.93 4.99 -18.88
N GLU A 180 -3.00 5.81 -18.41
CA GLU A 180 -1.59 5.74 -18.79
C GLU A 180 -0.86 4.51 -18.23
N LEU A 181 -1.35 3.92 -17.13
CA LEU A 181 -0.76 2.74 -16.51
C LEU A 181 -0.77 1.53 -17.47
N GLY A 182 -1.82 1.42 -18.32
CA GLY A 182 -1.92 0.35 -19.31
C GLY A 182 -0.74 0.30 -20.28
N ASP A 183 -0.20 1.46 -20.65
CA ASP A 183 0.96 1.58 -21.54
C ASP A 183 2.28 1.20 -20.86
N LEU A 184 2.30 1.11 -19.55
CA LEU A 184 3.49 0.82 -18.72
C LEU A 184 3.64 -0.67 -18.39
N LEU A 185 2.60 -1.48 -18.57
CA LEU A 185 2.53 -2.88 -18.14
C LEU A 185 2.77 -3.83 -19.30
#